data_0841b4b9a7355a3a8b728bffa784cb31
#
_entry.id   0841b4b9a7355a3a8b728bffa784cb31
#
_cell.length_a   1.000
_cell.length_b   1.000
_cell.length_c   1.000
_cell.angle_alpha   90.00
_cell.angle_beta   90.00
_cell.angle_gamma   90.00
#
_symmetry.space_group_name_H-M   'P 1'
#
loop_
_entity.id
_entity.type
_entity.pdbx_description
1 polymer ?
#
loop_
_entity_poly.entity_id
_entity_poly.type
_entity_poly.pdbx_seq_one_letter_code
_entity_poly.pdbx_strand_id
1 'polypeptide(L)'
;MTKEEAWRVLEECRRRIDELDLQLLETLNERTRVVEKIGQAKQVLKLPIYEPKREDQVYANVTGHNRGPLPAESLKRIFERIIDE
;
A
#
# COMPACT_ATOMS: atom_id res chain seq x y z
N MET A 1 32.75 -0.29 6.86
CA MET A 1 32.12 1.04 6.89
C MET A 1 32.62 1.81 8.11
N THR A 2 33.18 3.00 7.90
CA THR A 2 33.58 3.88 8.99
C THR A 2 32.35 4.52 9.64
N LYS A 3 32.52 5.12 10.84
CA LYS A 3 31.44 5.85 11.50
C LYS A 3 30.94 7.02 10.65
N GLU A 4 31.86 7.73 10.02
CA GLU A 4 31.53 8.87 9.14
C GLU A 4 30.73 8.43 7.93
N GLU A 5 31.12 7.31 7.31
CA GLU A 5 30.36 6.70 6.20
C GLU A 5 28.98 6.26 6.66
N ALA A 6 28.89 5.67 7.86
CA ALA A 6 27.63 5.23 8.43
C ALA A 6 26.65 6.39 8.65
N TRP A 7 27.15 7.53 9.18
CA TRP A 7 26.32 8.73 9.34
C TRP A 7 25.81 9.26 8.01
N ARG A 8 26.65 9.26 6.98
CA ARG A 8 26.27 9.68 5.62
C ARG A 8 25.20 8.78 5.03
N VAL A 9 25.40 7.46 5.14
CA VAL A 9 24.42 6.47 4.68
C VAL A 9 23.09 6.67 5.38
N LEU A 10 23.11 6.90 6.69
CA LEU A 10 21.90 7.13 7.47
C LEU A 10 21.13 8.36 6.99
N GLU A 11 21.83 9.48 6.75
CA GLU A 11 21.20 10.70 6.24
C GLU A 11 20.60 10.50 4.85
N GLU A 12 21.36 9.89 3.95
CA GLU A 12 20.90 9.63 2.58
C GLU A 12 19.70 8.70 2.55
N CYS A 13 19.74 7.63 3.35
CA CYS A 13 18.63 6.67 3.43
C CYS A 13 17.38 7.30 4.02
N ARG A 14 17.50 8.12 5.07
CA ARG A 14 16.35 8.84 5.64
C ARG A 14 15.71 9.79 4.63
N ARG A 15 16.54 10.49 3.86
CA ARG A 15 16.05 11.36 2.79
C ARG A 15 15.29 10.57 1.73
N ARG A 16 15.83 9.39 1.38
CA ARG A 16 15.18 8.51 0.41
C ARG A 16 13.86 7.95 0.96
N ILE A 17 13.81 7.61 2.23
CA ILE A 17 12.57 7.19 2.91
C ILE A 17 11.52 8.29 2.82
N ASP A 18 11.91 9.54 3.09
CA ASP A 18 10.97 10.66 3.01
C ASP A 18 10.39 10.82 1.60
N GLU A 19 11.21 10.67 0.57
CA GLU A 19 10.76 10.71 -0.82
C GLU A 19 9.79 9.57 -1.13
N LEU A 20 10.12 8.36 -0.69
CA LEU A 20 9.27 7.19 -0.91
C LEU A 20 7.94 7.30 -0.18
N ASP A 21 7.95 7.85 1.03
CA ASP A 21 6.74 8.08 1.81
C ASP A 21 5.78 9.04 1.09
N LEU A 22 6.31 10.09 0.47
CA LEU A 22 5.49 11.02 -0.30
C LEU A 22 4.90 10.37 -1.55
N GLN A 23 5.66 9.52 -2.23
CA GLN A 23 5.14 8.74 -3.37
C GLN A 23 4.04 7.78 -2.92
N LEU A 24 4.25 7.13 -1.78
CA LEU A 24 3.29 6.21 -1.20
C LEU A 24 1.98 6.95 -0.85
N LEU A 25 2.09 8.11 -0.20
CA LEU A 25 0.95 8.96 0.13
C LEU A 25 0.15 9.33 -1.12
N GLU A 26 0.83 9.74 -2.17
CA GLU A 26 0.20 10.11 -3.44
C GLU A 26 -0.57 8.94 -4.04
N THR A 27 0.03 7.75 -4.03
CA THR A 27 -0.59 6.52 -4.52
C THR A 27 -1.80 6.13 -3.68
N LEU A 28 -1.70 6.25 -2.35
CA LEU A 28 -2.82 5.96 -1.45
C LEU A 28 -4.00 6.90 -1.68
N ASN A 29 -3.74 8.18 -1.90
CA ASN A 29 -4.79 9.15 -2.21
C ASN A 29 -5.45 8.86 -3.56
N GLU A 30 -4.68 8.46 -4.55
CA GLU A 30 -5.22 8.05 -5.85
C GLU A 30 -6.10 6.81 -5.70
N ARG A 31 -5.65 5.83 -4.95
CA ARG A 31 -6.43 4.63 -4.65
C ARG A 31 -7.74 4.97 -3.96
N THR A 32 -7.70 5.88 -3.01
CA THR A 32 -8.90 6.35 -2.30
C THR A 32 -9.91 6.98 -3.27
N ARG A 33 -9.44 7.81 -4.20
CA ARG A 33 -10.33 8.40 -5.22
C ARG A 33 -10.99 7.33 -6.10
N VAL A 34 -10.25 6.30 -6.45
CA VAL A 34 -10.79 5.17 -7.23
C VAL A 34 -11.82 4.38 -6.41
N VAL A 35 -11.54 4.15 -5.14
CA VAL A 35 -12.48 3.46 -4.23
C VAL A 35 -13.78 4.25 -4.09
N GLU A 36 -13.72 5.57 -4.03
CA GLU A 36 -14.91 6.42 -4.00
C GLU A 36 -15.79 6.21 -5.24
N LYS A 37 -15.18 6.09 -6.42
CA LYS A 37 -15.92 5.79 -7.66
C LYS A 37 -16.56 4.41 -7.62
N ILE A 38 -15.85 3.43 -7.08
CA ILE A 38 -16.39 2.08 -6.88
C ILE A 38 -17.62 2.13 -5.96
N GLY A 39 -17.52 2.89 -4.87
CA GLY A 39 -18.64 3.10 -3.95
C GLY A 39 -19.86 3.68 -4.63
N GLN A 40 -19.69 4.68 -5.51
CA GLN A 40 -20.76 5.27 -6.29
C GLN A 40 -21.39 4.26 -7.24
N ALA A 41 -20.57 3.47 -7.93
CA ALA A 41 -21.05 2.42 -8.84
C ALA A 41 -21.84 1.34 -8.10
N LYS A 42 -21.36 0.91 -6.94
CA LYS A 42 -22.05 -0.07 -6.10
C LYS A 42 -23.39 0.46 -5.61
N GLN A 43 -23.47 1.74 -5.30
CA GLN A 43 -24.71 2.37 -4.88
C GLN A 43 -25.77 2.30 -5.98
N VAL A 44 -25.38 2.60 -7.23
CA VAL A 44 -26.28 2.51 -8.40
C VAL A 44 -26.74 1.08 -8.64
N LEU A 45 -25.81 0.13 -8.52
CA LEU A 45 -26.07 -1.29 -8.75
C LEU A 45 -26.70 -1.99 -7.54
N LYS A 46 -26.83 -1.30 -6.43
CA LYS A 46 -27.32 -1.84 -5.15
C LYS A 46 -26.52 -3.05 -4.67
N LEU A 47 -25.20 -2.97 -4.84
CA LEU A 47 -24.29 -4.01 -4.38
C LEU A 47 -23.78 -3.67 -2.97
N PRO A 48 -23.42 -4.69 -2.17
CA PRO A 48 -22.88 -4.46 -0.84
C PRO A 48 -21.49 -3.82 -0.92
N ILE A 49 -21.18 -2.95 0.05
CA ILE A 49 -19.85 -2.31 0.15
C ILE A 49 -18.81 -3.35 0.51
N TYR A 50 -19.12 -4.26 1.43
CA TYR A 50 -18.23 -5.31 1.91
C TYR A 50 -18.28 -6.52 1.00
N GLU A 51 -17.15 -6.85 0.39
CA GLU A 51 -17.00 -7.99 -0.51
C GLU A 51 -15.77 -8.82 -0.10
N PRO A 52 -15.92 -9.87 0.74
CA PRO A 52 -14.79 -10.70 1.17
C PRO A 52 -14.00 -11.32 0.02
N LYS A 53 -14.69 -11.74 -1.05
CA LYS A 53 -14.03 -12.30 -2.24
C LYS A 53 -13.10 -11.29 -2.89
N ARG A 54 -13.50 -10.03 -2.93
CA ARG A 54 -12.66 -8.97 -3.51
C ARG A 54 -11.42 -8.71 -2.66
N GLU A 55 -11.55 -8.74 -1.34
CA GLU A 55 -10.40 -8.63 -0.43
C GLU A 55 -9.39 -9.73 -0.68
N ASP A 56 -9.86 -10.98 -0.81
CA ASP A 56 -8.99 -12.13 -1.12
C ASP A 56 -8.27 -11.93 -2.45
N GLN A 57 -8.96 -11.41 -3.46
CA GLN A 57 -8.35 -11.09 -4.76
C GLN A 57 -7.25 -10.03 -4.63
N VAL A 58 -7.46 -9.01 -3.82
CA VAL A 58 -6.46 -7.96 -3.56
C VAL A 58 -5.22 -8.57 -2.92
N TYR A 59 -5.38 -9.39 -1.88
CA TYR A 59 -4.26 -10.06 -1.22
C TYR A 59 -3.50 -10.97 -2.19
N ALA A 60 -4.20 -11.77 -2.96
CA ALA A 60 -3.60 -12.66 -3.96
C ALA A 60 -2.82 -11.87 -5.01
N ASN A 61 -3.38 -10.76 -5.47
CA ASN A 61 -2.73 -9.90 -6.47
C ASN A 61 -1.42 -9.32 -5.97
N VAL A 62 -1.44 -8.69 -4.79
CA VAL A 62 -0.22 -8.06 -4.24
C VAL A 62 0.81 -9.10 -3.84
N THR A 63 0.39 -10.22 -3.24
CA THR A 63 1.29 -11.30 -2.87
C THR A 63 1.95 -11.92 -4.10
N GLY A 64 1.18 -12.15 -5.16
CA GLY A 64 1.68 -12.73 -6.41
C GLY A 64 2.67 -11.83 -7.15
N HIS A 65 2.59 -10.52 -6.96
CA HIS A 65 3.50 -9.55 -7.58
C HIS A 65 4.66 -9.14 -6.68
N ASN A 66 4.67 -9.58 -5.43
CA ASN A 66 5.71 -9.21 -4.49
C ASN A 66 7.03 -9.92 -4.82
N ARG A 67 8.05 -9.14 -5.12
CA ARG A 67 9.41 -9.64 -5.40
C ARG A 67 10.37 -9.43 -4.24
N GLY A 68 9.84 -9.15 -3.05
CA GLY A 68 10.63 -8.89 -1.86
C GLY A 68 11.27 -7.50 -1.89
N PRO A 69 12.00 -7.12 -0.85
CA PRO A 69 12.32 -7.91 0.34
C PRO A 69 11.21 -7.97 1.40
N LEU A 70 10.05 -7.30 1.18
CA LEU A 70 8.96 -7.28 2.14
C LEU A 70 8.36 -8.68 2.32
N PRO A 71 8.31 -9.24 3.56
CA PRO A 71 7.73 -10.56 3.78
C PRO A 71 6.23 -10.58 3.48
N ALA A 72 5.72 -11.71 3.01
CA ALA A 72 4.31 -11.87 2.63
C ALA A 72 3.34 -11.53 3.77
N GLU A 73 3.66 -11.93 5.00
CA GLU A 73 2.81 -11.63 6.15
C GLU A 73 2.76 -10.15 6.49
N SER A 74 3.89 -9.46 6.37
CA SER A 74 3.96 -8.01 6.56
C SER A 74 3.15 -7.29 5.49
N LEU A 75 3.27 -7.74 4.25
CA LEU A 75 2.52 -7.22 3.11
C LEU A 75 1.01 -7.36 3.35
N LYS A 76 0.58 -8.51 3.82
CA LYS A 76 -0.83 -8.77 4.11
C LYS A 76 -1.37 -7.81 5.17
N ARG A 77 -0.62 -7.62 6.26
CA ARG A 77 -1.01 -6.70 7.34
C ARG A 77 -1.13 -5.26 6.85
N ILE A 78 -0.21 -4.83 6.00
CA ILE A 78 -0.24 -3.48 5.42
C ILE A 78 -1.49 -3.32 4.55
N PHE A 79 -1.78 -4.28 3.68
CA PHE A 79 -2.95 -4.20 2.81
C PHE A 79 -4.27 -4.38 3.54
N GLU A 80 -4.31 -5.14 4.64
CA GLU A 80 -5.47 -5.17 5.52
C GLU A 80 -5.83 -3.76 5.98
N ARG A 81 -4.82 -2.99 6.39
CA ARG A 81 -5.04 -1.62 6.86
C ARG A 81 -5.46 -0.69 5.71
N ILE A 82 -4.87 -0.85 4.55
CA ILE A 82 -5.22 -0.05 3.37
C ILE A 82 -6.67 -0.30 2.95
N ILE A 83 -7.10 -1.56 2.94
CA ILE A 83 -8.47 -1.95 2.58
C ILE A 83 -9.48 -1.42 3.59
N ASP A 84 -9.16 -1.46 4.88
CA ASP A 84 -10.05 -1.03 5.96
C ASP A 84 -10.29 0.48 5.99
N GLU A 85 -9.42 1.26 5.40
CA GLU A 85 -9.59 2.70 5.30
C GLU A 85 -10.39 3.08 4.05
#